data_916594e62b2cdaa59dfd634b918efe61
#
_entry.id   916594e62b2cdaa59dfd634b918efe61
#
_cell.length_a   1.000
_cell.length_b   1.000
_cell.length_c   1.000
_cell.angle_alpha   90.00
_cell.angle_beta   90.00
_cell.angle_gamma   90.00
#
_symmetry.space_group_name_H-M   'P 1'
#
loop_
_entity.id
_entity.type
_entity.pdbx_description
1 polymer ?
#
loop_
_entity_poly.entity_id
_entity_poly.type
_entity_poly.pdbx_seq_one_letter_code
_entity_poly.pdbx_strand_id
1 'polypeptide(L)'
;MDEPVASRHVASVLPAVSVVGVIGGDVFGRAARTAIELADVLVGSPRHLAWFPGDCHPNPAERIELVGPLPPLIQQMAEHRAAGRRVCVLSSGDPGFFGITRLLAERFGPSGVAIHPAPSSVSLAWAAAGMTWDDADIVSAHGRSLADAVAGAVRSSKVAVLTAPSNPPEALGKELLAAGCGPRQVMVASCIGESNERIIHTDLDGLAAGQFDPMSVVLLVVPGTTAGAPTLSWGAPESSFVHRAGMITKSEVRSVVLGKLDLPRSGVLWDIGAGSGSVGIEAASVAPGLRVYAVERATGDAPNIADNAQQAGVRANIEVIVGCAPQALVGLPQPDRVFVGGGGLDVVQAGFDALRPGGVIVATFVVLDRAVAAMQLLGSMVQIHVDRAVQIGDVGMRLEPTNPTFVCWGQR
;
A
#
# COMPACT_ATOMS: atom_id res chain seq x y z
N MET A 1 -68.76 13.14 -1.46
CA MET A 1 -67.99 12.55 -0.34
C MET A 1 -66.55 12.59 -0.80
N ASP A 2 -65.87 13.66 -0.41
CA ASP A 2 -64.44 13.85 -0.73
C ASP A 2 -63.59 13.11 0.27
N GLU A 3 -62.76 12.17 -0.20
CA GLU A 3 -61.73 11.55 0.61
C GLU A 3 -60.62 12.57 0.87
N PRO A 4 -60.08 12.65 2.10
CA PRO A 4 -58.97 13.54 2.39
C PRO A 4 -57.69 12.98 1.81
N VAL A 5 -57.02 13.79 0.96
CA VAL A 5 -55.68 13.57 0.44
C VAL A 5 -54.73 13.46 1.62
N ALA A 6 -54.17 12.24 1.83
CA ALA A 6 -53.16 11.98 2.83
C ALA A 6 -51.95 12.87 2.56
N SER A 7 -51.61 13.76 3.48
CA SER A 7 -50.41 14.57 3.46
C SER A 7 -49.20 13.64 3.54
N ARG A 8 -48.46 13.50 2.43
CA ARG A 8 -47.15 12.86 2.42
C ARG A 8 -46.26 13.70 3.34
N HIS A 9 -45.91 13.14 4.49
CA HIS A 9 -44.79 13.63 5.31
C HIS A 9 -43.54 13.58 4.44
N VAL A 10 -43.11 14.74 3.94
CA VAL A 10 -41.77 14.91 3.41
C VAL A 10 -40.83 14.74 4.59
N ALA A 11 -40.21 13.57 4.69
CA ALA A 11 -39.14 13.35 5.67
C ALA A 11 -38.14 14.48 5.47
N SER A 12 -37.94 15.33 6.47
CA SER A 12 -36.95 16.41 6.41
C SER A 12 -35.59 15.80 6.21
N VAL A 13 -34.99 16.04 5.04
CA VAL A 13 -33.61 15.57 4.75
C VAL A 13 -32.68 16.29 5.73
N LEU A 14 -32.07 15.53 6.64
CA LEU A 14 -31.12 16.08 7.59
C LEU A 14 -29.93 16.72 6.83
N PRO A 15 -29.43 17.90 7.29
CA PRO A 15 -28.30 18.54 6.63
C PRO A 15 -27.06 17.63 6.64
N ALA A 16 -26.29 17.63 5.55
CA ALA A 16 -25.02 16.93 5.51
C ALA A 16 -24.01 17.59 6.48
N VAL A 17 -23.16 16.78 7.08
CA VAL A 17 -21.99 17.30 7.83
C VAL A 17 -20.98 17.83 6.82
N SER A 18 -20.68 19.12 6.87
CA SER A 18 -19.65 19.73 6.03
C SER A 18 -18.27 19.45 6.62
N VAL A 19 -17.31 18.97 5.80
CA VAL A 19 -15.92 18.80 6.20
C VAL A 19 -15.08 19.72 5.32
N VAL A 20 -14.51 20.75 5.92
CA VAL A 20 -13.80 21.81 5.21
C VAL A 20 -12.31 21.71 5.46
N GLY A 21 -11.55 21.60 4.37
CA GLY A 21 -10.10 21.69 4.38
C GLY A 21 -9.62 23.14 4.56
N VAL A 22 -8.65 23.33 5.45
CA VAL A 22 -8.07 24.64 5.76
C VAL A 22 -6.54 24.55 5.83
N ILE A 23 -5.87 25.64 5.43
CA ILE A 23 -4.41 25.77 5.50
C ILE A 23 -4.08 27.14 6.04
N GLY A 24 -3.43 27.23 7.22
CA GLY A 24 -3.05 28.51 7.84
C GLY A 24 -4.23 29.49 8.07
N GLY A 25 -5.47 28.97 8.11
CA GLY A 25 -6.69 29.77 8.17
C GLY A 25 -7.32 30.09 6.80
N ASP A 26 -6.65 29.79 5.70
CA ASP A 26 -7.21 29.96 4.36
C ASP A 26 -8.26 28.91 4.03
N VAL A 27 -9.34 29.34 3.39
CA VAL A 27 -10.47 28.52 2.94
C VAL A 27 -10.58 28.57 1.43
N PHE A 28 -10.68 27.40 0.80
CA PHE A 28 -10.63 27.25 -0.64
C PHE A 28 -12.04 27.09 -1.25
N GLY A 29 -12.44 28.09 -2.01
CA GLY A 29 -13.70 28.10 -2.73
C GLY A 29 -14.89 28.67 -1.93
N ARG A 30 -15.90 29.10 -2.69
CA ARG A 30 -17.11 29.78 -2.13
C ARG A 30 -17.93 28.83 -1.26
N ALA A 31 -18.11 27.58 -1.71
CA ALA A 31 -18.92 26.61 -0.99
C ALA A 31 -18.34 26.27 0.40
N ALA A 32 -17.00 26.18 0.51
CA ALA A 32 -16.31 25.95 1.76
C ALA A 32 -16.50 27.13 2.74
N ARG A 33 -16.37 28.36 2.25
CA ARG A 33 -16.61 29.58 3.06
C ARG A 33 -18.04 29.61 3.56
N THR A 34 -19.01 29.39 2.68
CA THR A 34 -20.44 29.35 3.05
C THR A 34 -20.73 28.26 4.07
N ALA A 35 -20.10 27.09 3.97
CA ALA A 35 -20.27 26.00 4.94
C ALA A 35 -19.79 26.41 6.34
N ILE A 36 -18.70 27.15 6.45
CA ILE A 36 -18.21 27.70 7.73
C ILE A 36 -19.15 28.79 8.23
N GLU A 37 -19.47 29.81 7.39
CA GLU A 37 -20.28 30.96 7.75
C GLU A 37 -21.70 30.59 8.21
N LEU A 38 -22.27 29.54 7.64
CA LEU A 38 -23.61 29.07 7.98
C LEU A 38 -23.64 27.99 9.06
N ALA A 39 -22.49 27.56 9.59
CA ALA A 39 -22.44 26.51 10.60
C ALA A 39 -23.12 26.95 11.89
N ASP A 40 -23.97 26.08 12.45
CA ASP A 40 -24.51 26.23 13.80
C ASP A 40 -23.57 25.59 14.84
N VAL A 41 -22.73 24.67 14.37
CA VAL A 41 -21.68 23.98 15.17
C VAL A 41 -20.40 23.89 14.36
N LEU A 42 -19.33 24.45 14.90
CA LEU A 42 -17.98 24.40 14.30
C LEU A 42 -17.09 23.47 15.12
N VAL A 43 -16.57 22.43 14.47
CA VAL A 43 -15.77 21.38 15.08
C VAL A 43 -14.36 21.43 14.51
N GLY A 44 -13.33 21.39 15.37
CA GLY A 44 -11.94 21.40 14.91
C GLY A 44 -10.94 21.25 16.03
N SER A 45 -9.67 21.03 15.70
CA SER A 45 -8.62 21.12 16.71
C SER A 45 -8.56 22.55 17.29
N PRO A 46 -8.00 22.75 18.50
CA PRO A 46 -7.84 24.10 19.05
C PRO A 46 -7.17 25.08 18.07
N ARG A 47 -6.18 24.62 17.31
CA ARG A 47 -5.49 25.37 16.25
C ARG A 47 -6.45 25.80 15.15
N HIS A 48 -7.25 24.87 14.62
CA HIS A 48 -8.22 25.16 13.55
C HIS A 48 -9.26 26.18 14.04
N LEU A 49 -9.78 25.99 15.23
CA LEU A 49 -10.77 26.88 15.80
C LEU A 49 -10.21 28.29 16.05
N ALA A 50 -8.93 28.41 16.38
CA ALA A 50 -8.27 29.72 16.57
C ALA A 50 -8.21 30.56 15.27
N TRP A 51 -8.18 29.92 14.10
CA TRP A 51 -8.22 30.64 12.80
C TRP A 51 -9.59 31.25 12.47
N PHE A 52 -10.66 30.80 13.14
CA PHE A 52 -12.01 31.27 12.92
C PHE A 52 -12.62 31.76 14.25
N PRO A 53 -12.19 32.91 14.78
CA PRO A 53 -12.72 33.45 16.05
C PRO A 53 -14.21 33.74 15.95
N GLY A 54 -14.95 33.64 17.09
CA GLY A 54 -16.40 33.70 17.14
C GLY A 54 -17.02 35.02 16.68
N ASP A 55 -16.28 36.10 16.79
CA ASP A 55 -16.66 37.47 16.40
C ASP A 55 -16.64 37.67 14.86
N CYS A 56 -16.05 36.77 14.11
CA CYS A 56 -16.07 36.79 12.63
C CYS A 56 -17.32 36.09 12.04
N HIS A 57 -18.19 35.50 12.86
CA HIS A 57 -19.42 34.83 12.42
C HIS A 57 -20.66 35.73 12.63
N PRO A 58 -21.54 35.80 11.63
CA PRO A 58 -22.79 36.54 11.78
C PRO A 58 -23.71 36.01 12.89
N ASN A 59 -23.58 34.69 13.21
CA ASN A 59 -24.15 34.06 14.40
C ASN A 59 -23.03 33.25 15.07
N PRO A 60 -22.81 33.39 16.39
CA PRO A 60 -21.78 32.63 17.07
C PRO A 60 -22.11 31.13 17.05
N ALA A 61 -21.36 30.39 16.23
CA ALA A 61 -21.47 28.93 16.18
C ALA A 61 -21.00 28.32 17.50
N GLU A 62 -21.67 27.28 17.96
CA GLU A 62 -21.15 26.44 19.04
C GLU A 62 -19.81 25.81 18.62
N ARG A 63 -18.83 25.80 19.50
CA ARG A 63 -17.46 25.35 19.18
C ARG A 63 -17.18 24.06 19.92
N ILE A 64 -16.77 23.02 19.18
CA ILE A 64 -16.42 21.72 19.72
C ILE A 64 -14.97 21.44 19.37
N GLU A 65 -14.13 21.27 20.40
CA GLU A 65 -12.74 20.94 20.21
C GLU A 65 -12.56 19.45 19.89
N LEU A 66 -11.85 19.18 18.81
CA LEU A 66 -11.44 17.84 18.37
C LEU A 66 -10.21 17.40 19.19
N VAL A 67 -10.44 17.04 20.46
CA VAL A 67 -9.42 16.57 21.40
C VAL A 67 -9.89 15.27 22.06
N GLY A 68 -9.04 14.26 22.10
CA GLY A 68 -9.35 12.97 22.72
C GLY A 68 -9.95 11.93 21.76
N PRO A 69 -10.66 10.92 22.29
CA PRO A 69 -11.24 9.84 21.49
C PRO A 69 -12.31 10.34 20.52
N LEU A 70 -12.23 9.94 19.25
CA LEU A 70 -13.17 10.38 18.22
C LEU A 70 -14.61 9.86 18.38
N PRO A 71 -14.87 8.62 18.84
CA PRO A 71 -16.24 8.09 18.88
C PRO A 71 -17.25 8.96 19.68
N PRO A 72 -16.95 9.48 20.88
CA PRO A 72 -17.85 10.39 21.60
C PRO A 72 -18.11 11.69 20.83
N LEU A 73 -17.10 12.25 20.19
CA LEU A 73 -17.21 13.50 19.42
C LEU A 73 -18.09 13.29 18.17
N ILE A 74 -17.93 12.15 17.48
CA ILE A 74 -18.78 11.80 16.33
C ILE A 74 -20.24 11.60 16.79
N GLN A 75 -20.46 11.02 17.96
CA GLN A 75 -21.80 10.89 18.52
C GLN A 75 -22.41 12.26 18.83
N GLN A 76 -21.67 13.19 19.42
CA GLN A 76 -22.12 14.56 19.65
C GLN A 76 -22.48 15.28 18.34
N MET A 77 -21.65 15.12 17.30
CA MET A 77 -21.97 15.66 15.96
C MET A 77 -23.28 15.04 15.41
N ALA A 78 -23.54 13.76 15.65
CA ALA A 78 -24.76 13.08 15.24
C ALA A 78 -26.01 13.66 15.95
N GLU A 79 -25.91 13.98 17.22
CA GLU A 79 -26.97 14.60 18.02
C GLU A 79 -27.31 15.99 17.50
N HIS A 80 -26.29 16.84 17.24
CA HIS A 80 -26.51 18.15 16.64
C HIS A 80 -27.17 18.05 15.28
N ARG A 81 -26.68 17.14 14.42
CA ARG A 81 -27.27 16.89 13.10
C ARG A 81 -28.74 16.42 13.20
N ALA A 82 -29.05 15.52 14.13
CA ALA A 82 -30.41 15.04 14.35
C ALA A 82 -31.36 16.15 14.81
N ALA A 83 -30.83 17.15 15.54
CA ALA A 83 -31.55 18.37 15.90
C ALA A 83 -31.69 19.38 14.75
N GLY A 84 -31.30 19.01 13.52
CA GLY A 84 -31.37 19.86 12.32
C GLY A 84 -30.28 20.94 12.24
N ARG A 85 -29.28 20.91 13.13
CA ARG A 85 -28.19 21.89 13.16
C ARG A 85 -27.14 21.55 12.08
N ARG A 86 -26.59 22.59 11.44
CA ARG A 86 -25.53 22.49 10.44
C ARG A 86 -24.18 22.33 11.15
N VAL A 87 -23.61 21.15 11.03
CA VAL A 87 -22.28 20.82 11.61
C VAL A 87 -21.21 21.01 10.54
N CYS A 88 -20.17 21.80 10.84
CA CYS A 88 -19.01 22.00 10.00
C CYS A 88 -17.75 21.56 10.75
N VAL A 89 -16.99 20.64 10.15
CA VAL A 89 -15.75 20.08 10.68
C VAL A 89 -14.57 20.67 9.93
N LEU A 90 -13.63 21.28 10.63
CA LEU A 90 -12.38 21.82 10.07
C LEU A 90 -11.30 20.74 10.08
N SER A 91 -10.60 20.58 8.98
CA SER A 91 -9.50 19.61 8.81
C SER A 91 -8.30 20.27 8.13
N SER A 92 -7.08 19.92 8.49
CA SER A 92 -5.88 20.39 7.78
C SER A 92 -5.83 19.82 6.37
N GLY A 93 -5.56 20.66 5.38
CA GLY A 93 -5.37 20.27 3.98
C GLY A 93 -6.62 19.63 3.38
N ASP A 94 -6.45 18.56 2.61
CA ASP A 94 -7.56 17.84 1.98
C ASP A 94 -8.22 16.86 2.98
N PRO A 95 -9.50 17.07 3.35
CA PRO A 95 -10.20 16.18 4.29
C PRO A 95 -10.40 14.77 3.78
N GLY A 96 -10.39 14.56 2.47
CA GLY A 96 -10.50 13.24 1.83
C GLY A 96 -9.20 12.42 1.91
N PHE A 97 -8.09 13.07 2.29
CA PHE A 97 -6.76 12.48 2.27
C PHE A 97 -6.28 12.11 3.68
N PHE A 98 -6.42 10.86 4.08
CA PHE A 98 -6.06 10.32 5.42
C PHE A 98 -6.70 11.04 6.63
N GLY A 99 -7.83 11.75 6.43
CA GLY A 99 -8.48 12.57 7.45
C GLY A 99 -9.69 11.90 8.13
N ILE A 100 -10.37 12.69 8.97
CA ILE A 100 -11.57 12.30 9.73
C ILE A 100 -12.77 11.93 8.82
N THR A 101 -12.76 12.36 7.57
CA THR A 101 -13.85 12.18 6.60
C THR A 101 -14.28 10.72 6.45
N ARG A 102 -13.34 9.78 6.50
CA ARG A 102 -13.65 8.35 6.41
C ARG A 102 -14.57 7.90 7.54
N LEU A 103 -14.27 8.28 8.78
CA LEU A 103 -15.07 7.93 9.95
C LEU A 103 -16.45 8.60 9.90
N LEU A 104 -16.53 9.83 9.41
CA LEU A 104 -17.80 10.55 9.24
C LEU A 104 -18.65 9.91 8.15
N ALA A 105 -18.04 9.49 7.02
CA ALA A 105 -18.74 8.80 5.94
C ALA A 105 -19.23 7.40 6.36
N GLU A 106 -18.46 6.68 7.18
CA GLU A 106 -18.89 5.41 7.79
C GLU A 106 -20.09 5.61 8.73
N ARG A 107 -20.13 6.73 9.47
CA ARG A 107 -21.20 7.02 10.44
C ARG A 107 -22.48 7.60 9.82
N PHE A 108 -22.34 8.47 8.82
CA PHE A 108 -23.45 9.25 8.25
C PHE A 108 -23.86 8.82 6.85
N GLY A 109 -23.11 7.92 6.22
CA GLY A 109 -23.22 7.52 4.82
C GLY A 109 -22.63 8.57 3.87
N PRO A 110 -22.37 8.21 2.60
CA PRO A 110 -21.76 9.11 1.61
C PRO A 110 -22.57 10.39 1.35
N SER A 111 -23.90 10.29 1.34
CA SER A 111 -24.80 11.45 1.16
C SER A 111 -24.96 12.31 2.42
N GLY A 112 -24.49 11.81 3.57
CA GLY A 112 -24.55 12.52 4.84
C GLY A 112 -23.34 13.39 5.12
N VAL A 113 -22.34 13.44 4.21
CA VAL A 113 -21.12 14.22 4.34
C VAL A 113 -20.90 15.05 3.09
N ALA A 114 -20.61 16.35 3.25
CA ALA A 114 -20.21 17.25 2.16
C ALA A 114 -18.73 17.62 2.35
N ILE A 115 -17.87 17.24 1.39
CA ILE A 115 -16.43 17.45 1.47
C ILE A 115 -16.07 18.70 0.65
N HIS A 116 -15.34 19.62 1.28
CA HIS A 116 -14.79 20.82 0.67
C HIS A 116 -13.25 20.73 0.73
N PRO A 117 -12.57 20.30 -0.35
CA PRO A 117 -11.13 20.04 -0.35
C PRO A 117 -10.32 21.33 -0.30
N ALA A 118 -9.12 21.23 0.27
CA ALA A 118 -8.02 22.18 0.13
C ALA A 118 -6.81 21.44 -0.45
N PRO A 119 -5.74 22.12 -0.88
CA PRO A 119 -4.48 21.46 -1.21
C PRO A 119 -4.02 20.58 -0.04
N SER A 120 -3.59 19.34 -0.32
CA SER A 120 -3.05 18.48 0.73
C SER A 120 -1.65 18.93 1.16
N SER A 121 -1.24 18.60 2.39
CA SER A 121 0.14 18.85 2.84
C SER A 121 1.17 18.18 1.93
N VAL A 122 0.83 17.03 1.33
CA VAL A 122 1.67 16.33 0.35
C VAL A 122 1.82 17.12 -0.94
N SER A 123 0.72 17.64 -1.51
CA SER A 123 0.79 18.46 -2.73
C SER A 123 1.59 19.74 -2.50
N LEU A 124 1.44 20.37 -1.35
CA LEU A 124 2.22 21.55 -0.97
C LEU A 124 3.71 21.22 -0.80
N ALA A 125 4.03 20.09 -0.16
CA ALA A 125 5.42 19.65 0.00
C ALA A 125 6.11 19.41 -1.34
N TRP A 126 5.45 18.73 -2.28
CA TRP A 126 5.99 18.53 -3.63
C TRP A 126 6.12 19.85 -4.40
N ALA A 127 5.17 20.76 -4.25
CA ALA A 127 5.26 22.10 -4.83
C ALA A 127 6.46 22.89 -4.27
N ALA A 128 6.69 22.83 -2.96
CA ALA A 128 7.84 23.44 -2.31
C ALA A 128 9.18 22.82 -2.75
N ALA A 129 9.17 21.51 -3.05
CA ALA A 129 10.32 20.81 -3.63
C ALA A 129 10.56 21.16 -5.11
N GLY A 130 9.63 21.85 -5.78
CA GLY A 130 9.70 22.12 -7.22
C GLY A 130 9.61 20.86 -8.09
N MET A 131 8.95 19.80 -7.61
CA MET A 131 8.87 18.51 -8.27
C MET A 131 7.43 18.15 -8.62
N THR A 132 7.25 17.51 -9.81
CA THR A 132 5.99 16.77 -10.09
C THR A 132 5.88 15.59 -9.12
N TRP A 133 4.68 15.03 -8.94
CA TRP A 133 4.46 13.92 -7.99
C TRP A 133 3.41 12.90 -8.48
N ASP A 134 3.11 12.93 -9.75
CA ASP A 134 2.26 11.95 -10.44
C ASP A 134 2.84 10.53 -10.46
N ASP A 135 4.16 10.43 -10.27
CA ASP A 135 4.96 9.21 -10.18
C ASP A 135 5.37 8.86 -8.72
N ALA A 136 4.90 9.62 -7.72
CA ALA A 136 5.29 9.44 -6.34
C ALA A 136 4.33 8.53 -5.57
N ASP A 137 4.88 7.65 -4.76
CA ASP A 137 4.10 6.92 -3.76
C ASP A 137 3.81 7.80 -2.54
N ILE A 138 2.70 7.49 -1.88
CA ILE A 138 2.32 8.19 -0.66
C ILE A 138 2.03 7.16 0.41
N VAL A 139 2.76 7.23 1.50
CA VAL A 139 2.59 6.35 2.65
C VAL A 139 2.35 7.16 3.91
N SER A 140 1.62 6.58 4.85
CA SER A 140 1.29 7.25 6.10
C SER A 140 1.75 6.42 7.29
N ALA A 141 2.58 7.03 8.12
CA ALA A 141 2.92 6.57 9.46
C ALA A 141 2.04 7.25 10.54
N HIS A 142 1.11 8.13 10.12
CA HIS A 142 0.16 8.79 11.01
C HIS A 142 -0.95 7.80 11.42
N GLY A 143 -0.92 7.38 12.68
CA GLY A 143 -1.86 6.38 13.21
C GLY A 143 -1.75 4.99 12.58
N ARG A 144 -0.60 4.67 11.97
CA ARG A 144 -0.31 3.40 11.30
C ARG A 144 1.07 2.86 11.72
N SER A 145 1.38 1.63 11.29
CA SER A 145 2.68 0.99 11.54
C SER A 145 3.82 1.75 10.84
N LEU A 146 4.88 2.07 11.58
CA LEU A 146 6.10 2.63 11.02
C LEU A 146 6.77 1.63 10.07
N ALA A 147 6.73 0.33 10.38
CA ALA A 147 7.31 -0.71 9.53
C ALA A 147 6.68 -0.77 8.14
N ASP A 148 5.34 -0.58 8.03
CA ASP A 148 4.67 -0.53 6.73
C ASP A 148 5.07 0.72 5.93
N ALA A 149 5.26 1.86 6.61
CA ALA A 149 5.74 3.08 5.97
C ALA A 149 7.18 2.94 5.47
N VAL A 150 8.05 2.32 6.27
CA VAL A 150 9.44 2.00 5.89
C VAL A 150 9.48 1.05 4.69
N ALA A 151 8.71 -0.05 4.73
CA ALA A 151 8.64 -1.00 3.62
C ALA A 151 8.15 -0.34 2.32
N GLY A 152 7.18 0.56 2.39
CA GLY A 152 6.73 1.37 1.26
C GLY A 152 7.84 2.30 0.74
N ALA A 153 8.51 3.02 1.63
CA ALA A 153 9.54 3.98 1.28
C ALA A 153 10.80 3.34 0.67
N VAL A 154 11.20 2.15 1.15
CA VAL A 154 12.36 1.42 0.59
C VAL A 154 12.14 1.03 -0.87
N ARG A 155 10.92 0.62 -1.22
CA ARG A 155 10.57 0.18 -2.59
C ARG A 155 10.42 1.33 -3.57
N SER A 156 10.14 2.52 -3.09
CA SER A 156 9.81 3.67 -3.94
C SER A 156 11.04 4.49 -4.26
N SER A 157 11.18 4.88 -5.53
CA SER A 157 12.21 5.85 -5.94
C SER A 157 11.86 7.29 -5.53
N LYS A 158 10.56 7.54 -5.30
CA LYS A 158 10.01 8.85 -4.98
C LYS A 158 8.78 8.66 -4.09
N VAL A 159 8.82 9.13 -2.86
CA VAL A 159 7.76 8.89 -1.89
C VAL A 159 7.58 10.06 -0.93
N ALA A 160 6.33 10.33 -0.57
CA ALA A 160 5.98 11.20 0.54
C ALA A 160 5.51 10.36 1.73
N VAL A 161 6.10 10.57 2.89
CA VAL A 161 5.74 9.91 4.15
C VAL A 161 5.11 10.92 5.09
N LEU A 162 3.88 10.68 5.52
CA LEU A 162 3.20 11.45 6.55
C LEU A 162 3.61 10.92 7.92
N THR A 163 4.22 11.76 8.76
CA THR A 163 4.69 11.40 10.11
C THR A 163 3.72 11.87 11.20
N ALA A 164 3.95 11.44 12.43
CA ALA A 164 3.11 11.75 13.60
C ALA A 164 3.94 11.70 14.90
N PRO A 165 3.43 12.22 16.03
CA PRO A 165 4.12 12.13 17.31
C PRO A 165 4.54 10.72 17.73
N SER A 166 3.76 9.69 17.35
CA SER A 166 4.11 8.29 17.60
C SER A 166 5.20 7.76 16.66
N ASN A 167 5.38 8.37 15.50
CA ASN A 167 6.30 7.99 14.44
C ASN A 167 6.91 9.25 13.82
N PRO A 168 7.81 9.97 14.56
CA PRO A 168 8.39 11.22 14.09
C PRO A 168 9.42 10.99 12.97
N PRO A 169 9.82 12.05 12.23
CA PRO A 169 10.74 11.94 11.10
C PRO A 169 12.07 11.24 11.44
N GLU A 170 12.65 11.51 12.59
CA GLU A 170 13.92 10.89 13.02
C GLU A 170 13.78 9.38 13.31
N ALA A 171 12.61 8.91 13.75
CA ALA A 171 12.33 7.49 13.90
C ALA A 171 12.23 6.82 12.52
N LEU A 172 11.57 7.47 11.55
CA LEU A 172 11.53 7.01 10.17
C LEU A 172 12.94 6.90 9.57
N GLY A 173 13.80 7.91 9.78
CA GLY A 173 15.18 7.91 9.30
C GLY A 173 15.99 6.72 9.85
N LYS A 174 15.89 6.45 11.15
CA LYS A 174 16.59 5.32 11.80
C LYS A 174 16.14 3.97 11.24
N GLU A 175 14.84 3.78 11.10
CA GLU A 175 14.30 2.53 10.55
C GLU A 175 14.64 2.33 9.07
N LEU A 176 14.67 3.40 8.26
CA LEU A 176 15.11 3.33 6.87
C LEU A 176 16.58 2.92 6.75
N LEU A 177 17.47 3.47 7.59
CA LEU A 177 18.88 3.07 7.64
C LEU A 177 19.03 1.62 8.09
N ALA A 178 18.30 1.21 9.13
CA ALA A 178 18.29 -0.17 9.62
C ALA A 178 17.78 -1.18 8.57
N ALA A 179 16.83 -0.75 7.73
CA ALA A 179 16.32 -1.54 6.62
C ALA A 179 17.27 -1.57 5.40
N GLY A 180 18.43 -0.93 5.46
CA GLY A 180 19.38 -0.87 4.35
C GLY A 180 18.90 -0.02 3.18
N CYS A 181 18.04 0.98 3.44
CA CYS A 181 17.59 1.91 2.40
C CYS A 181 18.82 2.61 1.80
N GLY A 182 18.94 2.55 0.48
CA GLY A 182 20.01 3.23 -0.25
C GLY A 182 19.90 4.77 -0.16
N PRO A 183 20.87 5.51 -0.72
CA PRO A 183 20.90 6.97 -0.63
C PRO A 183 19.57 7.63 -1.04
N ARG A 184 19.15 8.65 -0.28
CA ARG A 184 17.97 9.47 -0.57
C ARG A 184 18.31 10.95 -0.41
N GLN A 185 17.80 11.76 -1.32
CA GLN A 185 17.59 13.18 -1.04
C GLN A 185 16.33 13.27 -0.17
N VAL A 186 16.44 13.96 0.95
CA VAL A 186 15.35 14.09 1.93
C VAL A 186 14.94 15.55 2.06
N MET A 187 13.64 15.79 2.04
CA MET A 187 13.06 17.07 2.41
C MET A 187 12.02 16.84 3.52
N VAL A 188 12.15 17.54 4.62
CA VAL A 188 11.17 17.54 5.72
C VAL A 188 10.41 18.85 5.67
N ALA A 189 9.10 18.80 5.42
CA ALA A 189 8.21 19.94 5.39
C ALA A 189 7.27 19.91 6.60
N SER A 190 7.35 20.90 7.44
CA SER A 190 6.58 21.05 8.67
C SER A 190 5.75 22.32 8.63
N CYS A 191 4.54 22.29 9.19
CA CYS A 191 3.61 23.43 9.26
C CYS A 191 3.40 24.10 7.89
N ILE A 192 3.39 23.31 6.82
CA ILE A 192 3.40 23.84 5.46
C ILE A 192 2.13 24.66 5.17
N GLY A 193 2.32 25.85 4.59
CA GLY A 193 1.26 26.84 4.37
C GLY A 193 0.88 27.65 5.62
N GLU A 194 1.61 27.53 6.73
CA GLU A 194 1.41 28.33 7.93
C GLU A 194 2.56 29.33 8.12
N SER A 195 2.38 30.33 9.00
CA SER A 195 3.40 31.37 9.25
C SER A 195 4.71 30.84 9.88
N ASN A 196 4.65 29.65 10.46
CA ASN A 196 5.78 28.93 11.04
C ASN A 196 6.28 27.77 10.18
N GLU A 197 5.99 27.82 8.86
CA GLU A 197 6.47 26.83 7.89
C GLU A 197 7.98 26.63 7.99
N ARG A 198 8.40 25.37 7.96
CA ARG A 198 9.81 24.98 7.94
C ARG A 198 10.04 23.90 6.89
N ILE A 199 10.99 24.16 6.00
CA ILE A 199 11.44 23.23 4.98
C ILE A 199 12.92 22.96 5.20
N ILE A 200 13.29 21.69 5.43
CA ILE A 200 14.65 21.28 5.73
C ILE A 200 15.07 20.25 4.67
N HIS A 201 16.17 20.52 3.99
CA HIS A 201 16.79 19.57 3.06
C HIS A 201 17.93 18.84 3.76
N THR A 202 17.99 17.52 3.64
CA THR A 202 18.99 16.67 4.27
C THR A 202 19.17 15.36 3.48
N ASP A 203 19.80 14.36 4.07
CA ASP A 203 19.89 12.97 3.63
C ASP A 203 19.33 12.02 4.71
N LEU A 204 19.49 10.71 4.55
CA LEU A 204 18.98 9.74 5.52
C LEU A 204 19.69 9.83 6.88
N ASP A 205 20.99 10.09 6.87
CA ASP A 205 21.77 10.23 8.11
C ASP A 205 21.33 11.47 8.88
N GLY A 206 21.17 12.59 8.20
CA GLY A 206 20.66 13.82 8.79
C GLY A 206 19.20 13.71 9.23
N LEU A 207 18.36 12.93 8.53
CA LEU A 207 17.01 12.62 8.96
C LEU A 207 17.02 11.82 10.29
N ALA A 208 17.88 10.79 10.38
CA ALA A 208 17.96 9.92 11.55
C ALA A 208 18.54 10.62 12.78
N ALA A 209 19.47 11.58 12.59
CA ALA A 209 20.15 12.31 13.65
C ALA A 209 19.46 13.65 14.02
N GLY A 210 18.55 14.14 13.17
CA GLY A 210 17.90 15.43 13.32
C GLY A 210 16.82 15.46 14.38
N GLN A 211 16.26 16.67 14.56
CA GLN A 211 15.05 16.93 15.35
C GLN A 211 14.10 17.76 14.50
N PHE A 212 12.90 17.25 14.31
CA PHE A 212 11.90 17.83 13.42
C PHE A 212 10.55 17.96 14.14
N ASP A 213 9.64 18.72 13.55
CA ASP A 213 8.25 18.67 14.00
C ASP A 213 7.70 17.25 13.73
N PRO A 214 7.12 16.60 14.75
CA PRO A 214 6.61 15.23 14.57
C PRO A 214 5.54 15.09 13.49
N MET A 215 4.76 16.17 13.25
CA MET A 215 3.72 16.18 12.23
C MET A 215 4.22 16.83 10.94
N SER A 216 5.06 16.11 10.23
CA SER A 216 5.71 16.56 9.00
C SER A 216 5.36 15.71 7.81
N VAL A 217 5.62 16.24 6.62
CA VAL A 217 5.70 15.45 5.38
C VAL A 217 7.18 15.27 5.05
N VAL A 218 7.62 14.02 5.00
CA VAL A 218 8.99 13.66 4.60
C VAL A 218 8.98 13.19 3.18
N LEU A 219 9.63 13.93 2.28
CA LEU A 219 9.86 13.52 0.90
C LEU A 219 11.20 12.79 0.81
N LEU A 220 11.20 11.63 0.19
CA LEU A 220 12.38 10.79 -0.04
C LEU A 220 12.50 10.54 -1.54
N VAL A 221 13.61 10.94 -2.15
CA VAL A 221 13.85 10.81 -3.59
C VAL A 221 15.21 10.15 -3.82
N VAL A 222 15.27 9.13 -4.66
CA VAL A 222 16.55 8.52 -5.08
C VAL A 222 17.33 9.54 -5.92
N PRO A 223 18.61 9.82 -5.61
CA PRO A 223 19.42 10.74 -6.39
C PRO A 223 19.50 10.32 -7.86
N GLY A 224 19.33 11.29 -8.78
CA GLY A 224 19.37 11.03 -10.23
C GLY A 224 18.08 10.44 -10.81
N THR A 225 17.02 10.29 -10.03
CA THR A 225 15.70 9.95 -10.57
C THR A 225 15.16 11.16 -11.35
N THR A 226 15.33 11.15 -12.65
CA THR A 226 14.53 11.98 -13.56
C THR A 226 13.14 11.34 -13.62
N ALA A 227 12.09 12.16 -13.66
CA ALA A 227 10.70 11.71 -13.74
C ALA A 227 10.52 10.64 -14.84
N GLY A 228 10.57 9.39 -14.43
CA GLY A 228 10.29 8.22 -15.24
C GLY A 228 9.30 7.38 -14.45
N ALA A 229 8.23 6.95 -15.10
CA ALA A 229 7.27 6.03 -14.47
C ALA A 229 8.03 4.85 -13.83
N PRO A 230 7.67 4.40 -12.61
CA PRO A 230 8.26 3.21 -12.03
C PRO A 230 8.11 2.06 -13.01
N THR A 231 9.24 1.50 -13.43
CA THR A 231 9.24 0.39 -14.37
C THR A 231 8.81 -0.85 -13.61
N LEU A 232 7.61 -1.35 -13.87
CA LEU A 232 7.23 -2.69 -13.46
C LEU A 232 8.16 -3.66 -14.20
N SER A 233 9.07 -4.28 -13.49
CA SER A 233 9.95 -5.31 -14.03
C SER A 233 9.83 -6.59 -13.21
N TRP A 234 9.85 -7.70 -13.91
CA TRP A 234 9.94 -9.04 -13.35
C TRP A 234 10.88 -9.89 -14.19
N GLY A 235 11.28 -11.07 -13.70
CA GLY A 235 12.30 -11.87 -14.34
C GLY A 235 13.71 -11.38 -14.01
N ALA A 236 13.95 -10.92 -12.78
CA ALA A 236 15.27 -10.55 -12.30
C ALA A 236 16.27 -11.69 -12.50
N PRO A 237 17.56 -11.40 -12.79
CA PRO A 237 18.57 -12.43 -12.96
C PRO A 237 18.71 -13.29 -11.68
N GLU A 238 19.11 -14.55 -11.82
CA GLU A 238 19.29 -15.46 -10.69
C GLU A 238 20.30 -14.93 -9.68
N SER A 239 21.28 -14.14 -10.13
CA SER A 239 22.28 -13.48 -9.26
C SER A 239 21.71 -12.47 -8.28
N SER A 240 20.47 -12.04 -8.47
CA SER A 240 19.75 -11.17 -7.53
C SER A 240 19.21 -11.91 -6.30
N PHE A 241 19.38 -13.23 -6.24
CA PHE A 241 18.85 -14.07 -5.17
C PHE A 241 19.94 -14.97 -4.60
N VAL A 242 20.04 -15.05 -3.29
CA VAL A 242 20.82 -16.10 -2.63
C VAL A 242 20.07 -17.42 -2.80
N HIS A 243 20.73 -18.42 -3.36
CA HIS A 243 20.14 -19.74 -3.60
C HIS A 243 21.16 -20.87 -3.45
N ARG A 244 20.70 -22.07 -3.11
CA ARG A 244 21.54 -23.24 -2.96
C ARG A 244 21.73 -23.97 -4.29
N ALA A 245 22.99 -24.16 -4.72
CA ALA A 245 23.39 -25.03 -5.84
C ALA A 245 22.53 -24.85 -7.13
N GLY A 246 22.17 -23.61 -7.48
CA GLY A 246 21.38 -23.32 -8.69
C GLY A 246 19.90 -23.71 -8.59
N MET A 247 19.41 -24.08 -7.41
CA MET A 247 17.99 -24.39 -7.17
C MET A 247 17.17 -23.10 -7.07
N ILE A 248 16.87 -22.56 -8.22
CA ILE A 248 16.05 -21.35 -8.38
C ILE A 248 15.27 -21.48 -9.69
N THR A 249 14.04 -21.03 -9.71
CA THR A 249 13.27 -20.88 -10.95
C THR A 249 13.94 -19.84 -11.85
N LYS A 250 14.34 -20.28 -13.05
CA LYS A 250 15.03 -19.42 -14.02
C LYS A 250 14.22 -18.18 -14.36
N SER A 251 14.91 -17.08 -14.65
CA SER A 251 14.27 -15.76 -14.88
C SER A 251 13.21 -15.82 -15.97
N GLU A 252 13.47 -16.50 -17.07
CA GLU A 252 12.54 -16.65 -18.21
C GLU A 252 11.31 -17.50 -17.82
N VAL A 253 11.54 -18.61 -17.11
CA VAL A 253 10.46 -19.48 -16.61
C VAL A 253 9.62 -18.72 -15.56
N ARG A 254 10.27 -17.99 -14.66
CA ARG A 254 9.61 -17.19 -13.61
C ARG A 254 8.75 -16.10 -14.22
N SER A 255 9.22 -15.45 -15.28
CA SER A 255 8.42 -14.45 -16.02
C SER A 255 7.13 -15.04 -16.59
N VAL A 256 7.20 -16.25 -17.16
CA VAL A 256 6.00 -16.95 -17.65
C VAL A 256 5.09 -17.38 -16.50
N VAL A 257 5.65 -17.90 -15.41
CA VAL A 257 4.89 -18.29 -14.19
C VAL A 257 4.10 -17.09 -13.64
N LEU A 258 4.73 -15.94 -13.48
CA LEU A 258 4.08 -14.73 -12.97
C LEU A 258 2.96 -14.24 -13.91
N GLY A 259 3.20 -14.32 -15.24
CA GLY A 259 2.17 -14.01 -16.23
C GLY A 259 0.98 -14.99 -16.20
N LYS A 260 1.22 -16.27 -15.87
CA LYS A 260 0.14 -17.27 -15.76
C LYS A 260 -0.58 -17.22 -14.41
N LEU A 261 0.06 -16.72 -13.36
CA LEU A 261 -0.57 -16.51 -12.06
C LEU A 261 -1.65 -15.42 -12.09
N ASP A 262 -1.64 -14.52 -13.09
CA ASP A 262 -2.62 -13.43 -13.19
C ASP A 262 -2.81 -12.72 -11.84
N LEU A 263 -1.73 -12.10 -11.33
CA LEU A 263 -1.64 -11.59 -9.99
C LEU A 263 -2.68 -10.49 -9.70
N PRO A 264 -3.51 -10.63 -8.67
CA PRO A 264 -4.39 -9.55 -8.24
C PRO A 264 -3.58 -8.45 -7.54
N ARG A 265 -4.11 -7.24 -7.48
CA ARG A 265 -3.47 -6.12 -6.76
C ARG A 265 -3.26 -6.39 -5.27
N SER A 266 -4.09 -7.25 -4.68
CA SER A 266 -4.02 -7.67 -3.28
C SER A 266 -4.65 -9.05 -3.11
N GLY A 267 -4.27 -9.77 -2.06
CA GLY A 267 -4.78 -11.12 -1.79
C GLY A 267 -3.72 -12.02 -1.16
N VAL A 268 -3.96 -13.32 -1.21
CA VAL A 268 -3.08 -14.36 -0.65
C VAL A 268 -2.47 -15.21 -1.77
N LEU A 269 -1.15 -15.30 -1.79
CA LEU A 269 -0.39 -16.21 -2.65
C LEU A 269 0.28 -17.29 -1.79
N TRP A 270 0.12 -18.54 -2.14
CA TRP A 270 0.97 -19.64 -1.64
C TRP A 270 2.09 -19.92 -2.64
N ASP A 271 3.33 -19.82 -2.19
CA ASP A 271 4.55 -20.22 -2.92
C ASP A 271 5.04 -21.54 -2.33
N ILE A 272 4.66 -22.68 -2.93
CA ILE A 272 4.89 -24.02 -2.37
C ILE A 272 6.13 -24.64 -3.01
N GLY A 273 7.09 -25.04 -2.17
CA GLY A 273 8.44 -25.40 -2.60
C GLY A 273 9.22 -24.16 -3.02
N ALA A 274 9.17 -23.14 -2.17
CA ALA A 274 9.63 -21.79 -2.48
C ALA A 274 11.16 -21.72 -2.79
N GLY A 275 11.97 -22.63 -2.25
CA GLY A 275 13.41 -22.65 -2.46
C GLY A 275 14.08 -21.34 -2.03
N SER A 276 14.50 -20.52 -2.99
CA SER A 276 15.02 -19.17 -2.74
C SER A 276 13.94 -18.11 -2.50
N GLY A 277 12.67 -18.46 -2.64
CA GLY A 277 11.53 -17.53 -2.57
C GLY A 277 11.34 -16.64 -3.81
N SER A 278 12.08 -16.89 -4.89
CA SER A 278 12.16 -15.96 -6.03
C SER A 278 10.81 -15.65 -6.70
N VAL A 279 9.91 -16.64 -6.78
CA VAL A 279 8.57 -16.43 -7.37
C VAL A 279 7.69 -15.58 -6.45
N GLY A 280 7.58 -15.95 -5.17
CA GLY A 280 6.79 -15.20 -4.20
C GLY A 280 7.30 -13.77 -3.98
N ILE A 281 8.62 -13.58 -3.98
CA ILE A 281 9.28 -12.28 -3.81
C ILE A 281 8.97 -11.37 -5.01
N GLU A 282 9.14 -11.85 -6.25
CA GLU A 282 8.80 -11.05 -7.42
C GLU A 282 7.29 -10.80 -7.52
N ALA A 283 6.45 -11.78 -7.16
CA ALA A 283 5.01 -11.56 -7.10
C ALA A 283 4.63 -10.42 -6.14
N ALA A 284 5.25 -10.40 -4.95
CA ALA A 284 5.04 -9.32 -3.97
C ALA A 284 5.61 -7.97 -4.45
N SER A 285 6.70 -7.98 -5.23
CA SER A 285 7.28 -6.76 -5.82
C SER A 285 6.37 -6.16 -6.90
N VAL A 286 5.78 -7.01 -7.74
CA VAL A 286 4.83 -6.59 -8.81
C VAL A 286 3.47 -6.18 -8.22
N ALA A 287 3.00 -6.89 -7.19
CA ALA A 287 1.72 -6.64 -6.53
C ALA A 287 1.92 -6.46 -5.01
N PRO A 288 2.25 -5.25 -4.55
CA PRO A 288 2.59 -4.97 -3.15
C PRO A 288 1.47 -5.24 -2.13
N GLY A 289 0.23 -5.38 -2.58
CA GLY A 289 -0.91 -5.76 -1.73
C GLY A 289 -1.03 -7.27 -1.49
N LEU A 290 -0.15 -8.11 -2.08
CA LEU A 290 -0.14 -9.55 -1.84
C LEU A 290 0.50 -9.89 -0.49
N ARG A 291 -0.10 -10.86 0.21
CA ARG A 291 0.51 -11.60 1.31
C ARG A 291 0.96 -12.95 0.78
N VAL A 292 2.24 -13.24 0.89
CA VAL A 292 2.84 -14.48 0.37
C VAL A 292 3.19 -15.41 1.50
N TYR A 293 2.73 -16.66 1.43
CA TYR A 293 3.09 -17.75 2.32
C TYR A 293 4.07 -18.66 1.57
N ALA A 294 5.36 -18.48 1.85
CA ALA A 294 6.45 -19.21 1.23
C ALA A 294 6.70 -20.52 2.01
N VAL A 295 6.23 -21.65 1.48
CA VAL A 295 6.32 -22.96 2.12
C VAL A 295 7.56 -23.68 1.60
N GLU A 296 8.52 -23.99 2.48
CA GLU A 296 9.75 -24.67 2.13
C GLU A 296 10.09 -25.75 3.17
N ARG A 297 10.42 -26.96 2.70
CA ARG A 297 10.77 -28.09 3.58
C ARG A 297 12.18 -28.03 4.11
N ALA A 298 13.11 -27.44 3.34
CA ALA A 298 14.52 -27.37 3.69
C ALA A 298 14.75 -26.22 4.68
N THR A 299 15.06 -26.55 5.93
CA THR A 299 15.31 -25.56 6.98
C THR A 299 16.47 -24.62 6.66
N GLY A 300 17.44 -25.06 5.86
CA GLY A 300 18.58 -24.25 5.42
C GLY A 300 18.25 -23.20 4.34
N ASP A 301 17.12 -23.34 3.66
CA ASP A 301 16.71 -22.37 2.61
C ASP A 301 15.79 -21.27 3.17
N ALA A 302 15.15 -21.49 4.32
CA ALA A 302 14.28 -20.51 4.95
C ALA A 302 14.95 -19.14 5.28
N PRO A 303 16.20 -19.08 5.79
CA PRO A 303 16.91 -17.82 5.96
C PRO A 303 17.14 -17.10 4.62
N ASN A 304 17.50 -17.85 3.55
CA ASN A 304 17.69 -17.26 2.23
C ASN A 304 16.43 -16.57 1.70
N ILE A 305 15.25 -17.15 1.93
CA ILE A 305 13.98 -16.53 1.55
C ILE A 305 13.82 -15.19 2.28
N ALA A 306 14.10 -15.16 3.58
CA ALA A 306 13.99 -13.95 4.39
C ALA A 306 14.97 -12.86 3.94
N ASP A 307 16.21 -13.22 3.68
CA ASP A 307 17.28 -12.32 3.22
C ASP A 307 16.97 -11.77 1.83
N ASN A 308 16.57 -12.63 0.89
CA ASN A 308 16.16 -12.23 -0.45
C ASN A 308 14.94 -11.28 -0.41
N ALA A 309 13.95 -11.57 0.45
CA ALA A 309 12.79 -10.70 0.62
C ALA A 309 13.17 -9.35 1.24
N GLN A 310 14.15 -9.32 2.14
CA GLN A 310 14.68 -8.09 2.71
C GLN A 310 15.41 -7.25 1.65
N GLN A 311 16.26 -7.87 0.84
CA GLN A 311 16.97 -7.21 -0.25
C GLN A 311 16.01 -6.64 -1.31
N ALA A 312 14.94 -7.37 -1.61
CA ALA A 312 13.90 -6.93 -2.52
C ALA A 312 12.91 -5.89 -1.92
N GLY A 313 13.06 -5.54 -0.63
CA GLY A 313 12.16 -4.59 0.06
C GLY A 313 10.73 -5.11 0.28
N VAL A 314 10.50 -6.42 0.19
CA VAL A 314 9.17 -7.05 0.35
C VAL A 314 9.08 -7.96 1.57
N ARG A 315 10.01 -7.83 2.52
CA ARG A 315 10.06 -8.69 3.71
C ARG A 315 8.75 -8.73 4.50
N ALA A 316 8.05 -7.61 4.59
CA ALA A 316 6.79 -7.49 5.29
C ALA A 316 5.64 -8.25 4.60
N ASN A 317 5.77 -8.55 3.31
CA ASN A 317 4.78 -9.29 2.53
C ASN A 317 4.96 -10.82 2.63
N ILE A 318 6.16 -11.29 3.03
CA ILE A 318 6.53 -12.70 2.95
C ILE A 318 6.50 -13.33 4.35
N GLU A 319 5.72 -14.39 4.50
CA GLU A 319 5.71 -15.26 5.66
C GLU A 319 6.33 -16.61 5.26
N VAL A 320 7.43 -16.99 5.93
CA VAL A 320 8.15 -18.22 5.64
C VAL A 320 7.62 -19.34 6.53
N ILE A 321 7.12 -20.40 5.91
CA ILE A 321 6.58 -21.60 6.58
C ILE A 321 7.55 -22.76 6.33
N VAL A 322 8.24 -23.19 7.37
CA VAL A 322 9.14 -24.36 7.29
C VAL A 322 8.31 -25.62 7.48
N GLY A 323 8.21 -26.44 6.45
CA GLY A 323 7.42 -27.67 6.50
C GLY A 323 7.21 -28.33 5.16
N CYS A 324 6.73 -29.56 5.19
CA CYS A 324 6.43 -30.35 4.00
C CYS A 324 4.97 -30.17 3.58
N ALA A 325 4.71 -29.73 2.34
CA ALA A 325 3.40 -29.75 1.77
C ALA A 325 2.97 -31.21 1.41
N PRO A 326 1.69 -31.59 1.55
CA PRO A 326 0.56 -30.71 1.84
C PRO A 326 0.31 -30.39 3.33
N GLN A 327 0.98 -31.07 4.27
CA GLN A 327 0.70 -30.91 5.72
C GLN A 327 0.95 -29.48 6.22
N ALA A 328 1.98 -28.82 5.71
CA ALA A 328 2.32 -27.44 6.07
C ALA A 328 1.32 -26.39 5.54
N LEU A 329 0.36 -26.78 4.70
CA LEU A 329 -0.68 -25.88 4.17
C LEU A 329 -1.87 -25.74 5.12
N VAL A 330 -1.98 -26.64 6.10
CA VAL A 330 -3.11 -26.67 7.05
C VAL A 330 -3.09 -25.45 7.95
N GLY A 331 -4.21 -24.72 7.98
CA GLY A 331 -4.35 -23.52 8.81
C GLY A 331 -3.86 -22.22 8.14
N LEU A 332 -3.26 -22.27 6.95
CA LEU A 332 -2.94 -21.08 6.19
C LEU A 332 -4.22 -20.40 5.68
N PRO A 333 -4.22 -19.06 5.54
CA PRO A 333 -5.32 -18.34 4.90
C PRO A 333 -5.58 -18.85 3.49
N GLN A 334 -6.85 -18.98 3.11
CA GLN A 334 -7.27 -19.47 1.81
C GLN A 334 -6.66 -18.63 0.68
N PRO A 335 -5.97 -19.24 -0.32
CA PRO A 335 -5.24 -18.51 -1.33
C PRO A 335 -6.12 -18.05 -2.49
N ASP A 336 -5.77 -16.89 -3.04
CA ASP A 336 -6.26 -16.41 -4.32
C ASP A 336 -5.39 -16.93 -5.47
N ARG A 337 -4.10 -17.18 -5.17
CA ARG A 337 -3.10 -17.69 -6.12
C ARG A 337 -2.24 -18.76 -5.45
N VAL A 338 -1.88 -19.78 -6.21
CA VAL A 338 -0.96 -20.83 -5.77
C VAL A 338 0.10 -21.05 -6.84
N PHE A 339 1.36 -21.02 -6.43
CA PHE A 339 2.48 -21.49 -7.21
C PHE A 339 3.03 -22.77 -6.57
N VAL A 340 3.34 -23.77 -7.39
CA VAL A 340 3.97 -25.03 -6.98
C VAL A 340 5.29 -25.18 -7.73
N GLY A 341 6.40 -24.87 -7.06
CA GLY A 341 7.77 -25.01 -7.58
C GLY A 341 8.42 -26.35 -7.22
N GLY A 342 7.82 -27.12 -6.30
CA GLY A 342 8.31 -28.42 -5.85
C GLY A 342 7.22 -29.26 -5.20
N GLY A 343 7.38 -30.57 -5.31
CA GLY A 343 6.42 -31.53 -4.79
C GLY A 343 5.86 -32.44 -5.87
N GLY A 344 4.90 -33.27 -5.49
CA GLY A 344 4.18 -34.20 -6.37
C GLY A 344 2.82 -33.67 -6.81
N LEU A 345 2.09 -34.54 -7.51
CA LEU A 345 0.71 -34.24 -7.93
C LEU A 345 -0.23 -34.05 -6.72
N ASP A 346 0.03 -34.72 -5.61
CA ASP A 346 -0.66 -34.57 -4.32
C ASP A 346 -0.59 -33.13 -3.79
N VAL A 347 0.56 -32.47 -3.94
CA VAL A 347 0.75 -31.06 -3.55
C VAL A 347 -0.03 -30.13 -4.49
N VAL A 348 0.00 -30.41 -5.79
CA VAL A 348 -0.79 -29.65 -6.79
C VAL A 348 -2.28 -29.76 -6.51
N GLN A 349 -2.77 -30.99 -6.23
CA GLN A 349 -4.18 -31.24 -5.90
C GLN A 349 -4.58 -30.48 -4.63
N ALA A 350 -3.77 -30.56 -3.58
CA ALA A 350 -4.04 -29.86 -2.33
C ALA A 350 -4.07 -28.32 -2.51
N GLY A 351 -3.15 -27.78 -3.30
CA GLY A 351 -3.15 -26.37 -3.64
C GLY A 351 -4.37 -25.95 -4.45
N PHE A 352 -4.80 -26.77 -5.44
CA PHE A 352 -5.99 -26.52 -6.24
C PHE A 352 -7.27 -26.55 -5.40
N ASP A 353 -7.41 -27.55 -4.50
CA ASP A 353 -8.56 -27.70 -3.62
C ASP A 353 -8.67 -26.56 -2.58
N ALA A 354 -7.54 -25.95 -2.23
CA ALA A 354 -7.51 -24.82 -1.28
C ALA A 354 -7.87 -23.48 -1.90
N LEU A 355 -7.76 -23.31 -3.23
CA LEU A 355 -8.03 -22.05 -3.92
C LEU A 355 -9.44 -21.53 -3.62
N ARG A 356 -9.57 -20.21 -3.59
CA ARG A 356 -10.88 -19.55 -3.66
C ARG A 356 -11.53 -19.77 -5.04
N PRO A 357 -12.86 -19.70 -5.16
CA PRO A 357 -13.52 -19.65 -6.47
C PRO A 357 -12.93 -18.52 -7.33
N GLY A 358 -12.55 -18.85 -8.58
CA GLY A 358 -11.85 -17.92 -9.48
C GLY A 358 -10.34 -17.78 -9.21
N GLY A 359 -9.81 -18.52 -8.24
CA GLY A 359 -8.37 -18.56 -7.96
C GLY A 359 -7.59 -19.32 -9.05
N VAL A 360 -6.30 -19.00 -9.18
CA VAL A 360 -5.41 -19.59 -10.21
C VAL A 360 -4.27 -20.33 -9.54
N ILE A 361 -3.94 -21.51 -10.05
CA ILE A 361 -2.75 -22.30 -9.70
C ILE A 361 -1.82 -22.40 -10.91
N VAL A 362 -0.52 -22.30 -10.65
CA VAL A 362 0.54 -22.57 -11.60
C VAL A 362 1.55 -23.54 -10.98
N ALA A 363 1.92 -24.57 -11.70
CA ALA A 363 2.91 -25.56 -11.27
C ALA A 363 4.01 -25.76 -12.33
N THR A 364 5.24 -26.01 -11.89
CA THR A 364 6.38 -26.23 -12.78
C THR A 364 6.97 -27.62 -12.61
N PHE A 365 7.35 -28.25 -13.72
CA PHE A 365 7.95 -29.59 -13.76
C PHE A 365 9.06 -29.67 -14.78
N VAL A 366 10.07 -30.51 -14.48
CA VAL A 366 11.12 -30.89 -15.43
C VAL A 366 10.89 -32.31 -16.00
N VAL A 367 9.98 -33.08 -15.40
CA VAL A 367 9.64 -34.46 -15.82
C VAL A 367 8.31 -34.45 -16.55
N LEU A 368 8.32 -34.87 -17.80
CA LEU A 368 7.16 -34.83 -18.69
C LEU A 368 5.92 -35.58 -18.14
N ASP A 369 6.13 -36.78 -17.60
CA ASP A 369 5.01 -37.61 -17.10
C ASP A 369 4.26 -36.88 -15.94
N ARG A 370 5.00 -36.21 -15.08
CA ARG A 370 4.41 -35.40 -14.00
C ARG A 370 3.68 -34.17 -14.54
N ALA A 371 4.24 -33.53 -15.57
CA ALA A 371 3.60 -32.39 -16.23
C ALA A 371 2.30 -32.78 -16.92
N VAL A 372 2.29 -33.94 -17.60
CA VAL A 372 1.06 -34.48 -18.24
C VAL A 372 -0.02 -34.77 -17.21
N ALA A 373 0.34 -35.40 -16.07
CA ALA A 373 -0.61 -35.66 -15.00
C ALA A 373 -1.16 -34.36 -14.38
N ALA A 374 -0.31 -33.35 -14.19
CA ALA A 374 -0.74 -32.03 -13.72
C ALA A 374 -1.62 -31.30 -14.76
N MET A 375 -1.30 -31.41 -16.05
CA MET A 375 -2.13 -30.87 -17.14
C MET A 375 -3.53 -31.48 -17.17
N GLN A 376 -3.66 -32.79 -16.92
CA GLN A 376 -4.97 -33.45 -16.85
C GLN A 376 -5.83 -32.88 -15.69
N LEU A 377 -5.20 -32.49 -14.60
CA LEU A 377 -5.88 -31.85 -13.46
C LEU A 377 -6.21 -30.38 -13.74
N LEU A 378 -5.26 -29.62 -14.28
CA LEU A 378 -5.31 -28.16 -14.36
C LEU A 378 -5.84 -27.64 -15.72
N GLY A 379 -5.79 -28.44 -16.77
CA GLY A 379 -6.34 -28.14 -18.08
C GLY A 379 -5.37 -27.51 -19.09
N SER A 380 -4.27 -26.92 -18.65
CA SER A 380 -3.34 -26.19 -19.53
C SER A 380 -1.87 -26.51 -19.25
N MET A 381 -1.04 -26.53 -20.32
CA MET A 381 0.40 -26.75 -20.22
C MET A 381 1.13 -26.07 -21.37
N VAL A 382 2.31 -25.51 -21.08
CA VAL A 382 3.31 -25.11 -22.09
C VAL A 382 4.68 -25.66 -21.69
N GLN A 383 5.52 -25.92 -22.70
CA GLN A 383 6.94 -26.21 -22.51
C GLN A 383 7.76 -24.97 -22.82
N ILE A 384 8.73 -24.66 -21.96
CA ILE A 384 9.66 -23.56 -22.13
C ILE A 384 11.04 -24.14 -22.39
N HIS A 385 11.62 -23.75 -23.52
CA HIS A 385 13.03 -23.98 -23.86
C HIS A 385 13.77 -22.66 -23.75
N VAL A 386 14.93 -22.68 -23.07
CA VAL A 386 15.80 -21.52 -22.95
C VAL A 386 17.21 -21.92 -23.36
N ASP A 387 17.72 -21.26 -24.38
CA ASP A 387 19.11 -21.36 -24.82
C ASP A 387 19.81 -20.04 -24.53
N ARG A 388 20.90 -20.07 -23.75
CA ARG A 388 21.65 -18.87 -23.39
C ARG A 388 22.92 -18.75 -24.21
N ALA A 389 23.17 -17.57 -24.73
CA ALA A 389 24.42 -17.28 -25.46
C ALA A 389 25.60 -17.26 -24.50
N VAL A 390 26.59 -18.06 -24.76
CA VAL A 390 27.84 -18.18 -23.97
C VAL A 390 29.05 -17.93 -24.87
N GLN A 391 29.98 -17.09 -24.41
CA GLN A 391 31.23 -16.79 -25.12
C GLN A 391 32.15 -18.02 -25.13
N ILE A 392 32.69 -18.37 -26.33
CA ILE A 392 33.70 -19.42 -26.51
C ILE A 392 35.05 -18.76 -26.80
N GLY A 393 35.84 -18.49 -25.78
CA GLY A 393 37.12 -17.83 -25.92
C GLY A 393 37.01 -16.59 -26.84
N ASP A 394 37.96 -16.44 -27.78
CA ASP A 394 37.93 -15.36 -28.78
C ASP A 394 37.27 -15.79 -30.11
N VAL A 395 36.70 -17.00 -30.18
CA VAL A 395 36.22 -17.61 -31.44
C VAL A 395 34.80 -17.15 -31.77
N GLY A 396 33.95 -16.83 -30.75
CA GLY A 396 32.57 -16.46 -30.97
C GLY A 396 31.62 -16.90 -29.85
N MET A 397 30.32 -16.95 -30.15
CA MET A 397 29.28 -17.34 -29.19
C MET A 397 28.61 -18.65 -29.59
N ARG A 398 28.22 -19.45 -28.60
CA ARG A 398 27.35 -20.60 -28.80
C ARG A 398 26.09 -20.44 -27.95
N LEU A 399 25.04 -21.15 -28.34
CA LEU A 399 23.87 -21.35 -27.48
C LEU A 399 24.08 -22.56 -26.58
N GLU A 400 23.85 -22.37 -25.28
CA GLU A 400 23.89 -23.42 -24.27
C GLU A 400 22.47 -23.70 -23.76
N PRO A 401 21.93 -24.92 -24.04
CA PRO A 401 20.55 -25.23 -23.67
C PRO A 401 20.44 -25.45 -22.16
N THR A 402 19.35 -25.00 -21.58
CA THR A 402 18.93 -25.37 -20.22
C THR A 402 17.92 -26.51 -20.28
N ASN A 403 17.73 -27.23 -19.16
CA ASN A 403 16.71 -28.25 -19.10
C ASN A 403 15.33 -27.64 -19.38
N PRO A 404 14.53 -28.23 -20.29
CA PRO A 404 13.17 -27.78 -20.54
C PRO A 404 12.33 -27.80 -19.28
N THR A 405 11.50 -26.78 -19.12
CA THR A 405 10.55 -26.69 -18.00
C THR A 405 9.13 -26.67 -18.53
N PHE A 406 8.28 -27.50 -17.98
CA PHE A 406 6.84 -27.51 -18.25
C PHE A 406 6.14 -26.63 -17.23
N VAL A 407 5.29 -25.72 -17.70
CA VAL A 407 4.44 -24.86 -16.86
C VAL A 407 3.00 -25.28 -17.09
N CYS A 408 2.35 -25.77 -16.05
CA CYS A 408 0.94 -26.17 -16.04
C CYS A 408 0.13 -25.19 -15.22
N TRP A 409 -1.10 -24.85 -15.64
CA TRP A 409 -1.97 -23.94 -14.89
C TRP A 409 -3.44 -24.26 -15.08
N GLY A 410 -4.24 -23.82 -14.10
CA GLY A 410 -5.68 -23.93 -14.14
C GLY A 410 -6.34 -22.92 -13.19
N GLN A 411 -7.64 -22.77 -13.36
CA GLN A 411 -8.49 -21.91 -12.54
C GLN A 411 -9.55 -22.76 -11.85
N ARG A 412 -9.84 -22.43 -10.58
CA ARG A 412 -10.92 -23.07 -9.81
C ARG A 412 -12.27 -22.42 -10.04
#